data_0b1edf18dbfb70aec969502602cd0775
#
_entry.id   0b1edf18dbfb70aec969502602cd0775
#
_cell.length_a   1.000
_cell.length_b   1.000
_cell.length_c   1.000
_cell.angle_alpha   90.00
_cell.angle_beta   90.00
_cell.angle_gamma   90.00
#
_symmetry.space_group_name_H-M   'P 1'
#
loop_
_entity.id
_entity.type
_entity.pdbx_description
1 polymer ?
#
loop_
_entity_poly.entity_id
_entity_poly.type
_entity_poly.pdbx_seq_one_letter_code
_entity_poly.pdbx_strand_id
1 'polypeptide(L)'
;LEGPDGTPVCERVVEKEDAFRGDHDDIAADLVAIPNHGFDLKSGFSGHDAVFDTGPRNGMHSFDNATLLIDDPEATIEDVDLYDIAPTILDLMEIDYDRTDFDGASLLKQA
;
A
#
# COMPACT_ATOMS: atom_id res chain seq x y z
N LEU A 1 21.21 3.52 -5.76
CA LEU A 1 20.98 4.64 -6.68
C LEU A 1 20.62 5.87 -5.85
N GLU A 2 21.23 7.01 -6.17
CA GLU A 2 20.97 8.30 -5.51
C GLU A 2 20.34 9.25 -6.51
N GLY A 3 19.41 10.05 -6.01
CA GLY A 3 18.76 11.12 -6.77
C GLY A 3 19.70 12.29 -7.04
N PRO A 4 19.25 13.29 -7.82
CA PRO A 4 20.06 14.47 -8.17
C PRO A 4 20.53 15.30 -6.95
N ASP A 5 19.83 15.21 -5.83
CA ASP A 5 20.14 15.89 -4.56
C ASP A 5 20.94 15.01 -3.59
N GLY A 6 21.33 13.80 -4.00
CA GLY A 6 22.04 12.84 -3.17
C GLY A 6 21.14 11.99 -2.25
N THR A 7 19.82 12.17 -2.30
CA THR A 7 18.87 11.32 -1.56
C THR A 7 18.81 9.93 -2.16
N PRO A 8 18.87 8.85 -1.37
CA PRO A 8 18.64 7.49 -1.88
C PRO A 8 17.27 7.39 -2.56
N VAL A 9 17.22 6.78 -3.75
CA VAL A 9 15.97 6.61 -4.50
C VAL A 9 15.01 5.65 -3.83
N CYS A 10 15.53 4.57 -3.25
CA CYS A 10 14.75 3.59 -2.50
C CYS A 10 15.04 3.72 -1.01
N GLU A 11 14.00 3.67 -0.21
CA GLU A 11 14.08 3.51 1.23
C GLU A 11 14.60 2.11 1.57
N ARG A 12 13.99 1.12 0.92
CA ARG A 12 14.36 -0.29 1.08
C ARG A 12 13.98 -1.10 -0.15
N VAL A 13 14.59 -2.27 -0.26
CA VAL A 13 14.20 -3.33 -1.19
C VAL A 13 13.85 -4.56 -0.35
N VAL A 14 12.69 -5.13 -0.59
CA VAL A 14 12.15 -6.27 0.15
C VAL A 14 12.14 -7.49 -0.77
N GLU A 15 12.61 -8.62 -0.30
CA GLU A 15 12.52 -9.89 -1.01
C GLU A 15 11.07 -10.40 -0.97
N LYS A 16 10.71 -11.24 -1.95
CA LYS A 16 9.38 -11.79 -2.13
C LYS A 16 8.83 -12.43 -0.85
N GLU A 17 9.63 -13.25 -0.19
CA GLU A 17 9.25 -14.00 0.99
C GLU A 17 8.93 -13.12 2.21
N ASP A 18 9.48 -11.91 2.23
CA ASP A 18 9.23 -10.91 3.27
C ASP A 18 8.07 -9.96 2.89
N ALA A 19 7.81 -9.79 1.58
CA ALA A 19 6.81 -8.85 1.07
C ALA A 19 5.42 -9.47 0.92
N PHE A 20 5.35 -10.75 0.59
CA PHE A 20 4.10 -11.43 0.27
C PHE A 20 3.92 -12.70 1.10
N ARG A 21 2.66 -12.99 1.42
CA ARG A 21 2.24 -14.20 2.12
C ARG A 21 0.90 -14.66 1.57
N GLY A 22 0.77 -15.95 1.33
CA GLY A 22 -0.49 -16.54 0.87
C GLY A 22 -0.31 -17.48 -0.31
N ASP A 23 -1.43 -17.98 -0.80
CA ASP A 23 -1.48 -19.06 -1.80
C ASP A 23 -1.07 -18.63 -3.22
N HIS A 24 -0.84 -17.33 -3.44
CA HIS A 24 -0.54 -16.74 -4.74
C HIS A 24 0.85 -16.07 -4.80
N ASP A 25 1.74 -16.41 -3.88
CA ASP A 25 3.10 -15.88 -3.84
C ASP A 25 3.96 -16.34 -5.04
N ASP A 26 3.57 -17.42 -5.73
CA ASP A 26 4.22 -17.93 -6.93
C ASP A 26 4.21 -16.92 -8.09
N ILE A 27 3.19 -16.05 -8.17
CA ILE A 27 3.06 -15.01 -9.20
C ILE A 27 3.56 -13.64 -8.73
N ALA A 28 3.99 -13.52 -7.49
CA ALA A 28 4.49 -12.28 -6.93
C ALA A 28 5.89 -11.91 -7.47
N ALA A 29 6.23 -10.64 -7.43
CA ALA A 29 7.53 -10.13 -7.82
C ALA A 29 8.63 -10.63 -6.88
N ASP A 30 9.80 -11.01 -7.39
CA ASP A 30 10.93 -11.49 -6.58
C ASP A 30 11.49 -10.41 -5.64
N LEU A 31 11.42 -9.13 -6.07
CA LEU A 31 11.88 -7.99 -5.30
C LEU A 31 10.85 -6.86 -5.37
N VAL A 32 10.60 -6.20 -4.24
CA VAL A 32 9.76 -5.02 -4.13
C VAL A 32 10.62 -3.83 -3.70
N ALA A 33 10.77 -2.86 -4.59
CA ALA A 33 11.48 -1.62 -4.29
C ALA A 33 10.50 -0.58 -3.72
N ILE A 34 10.72 -0.14 -2.48
CA ILE A 34 9.93 0.90 -1.83
C ILE A 34 10.68 2.22 -2.01
N PRO A 35 10.13 3.16 -2.78
CA PRO A 35 10.79 4.43 -3.03
C PRO A 35 10.78 5.32 -1.79
N ASN A 36 11.83 6.14 -1.67
CA ASN A 36 11.79 7.28 -0.77
C ASN A 36 10.77 8.31 -1.26
N HIS A 37 10.25 9.07 -0.31
CA HIS A 37 9.31 10.16 -0.60
C HIS A 37 9.88 11.12 -1.66
N GLY A 38 9.07 11.41 -2.67
CA GLY A 38 9.45 12.26 -3.80
C GLY A 38 9.93 11.51 -5.04
N PHE A 39 10.15 10.19 -4.98
CA PHE A 39 10.52 9.39 -6.14
C PHE A 39 9.35 8.53 -6.61
N ASP A 40 8.99 8.66 -7.88
CA ASP A 40 7.99 7.84 -8.56
C ASP A 40 8.71 6.88 -9.52
N LEU A 41 8.89 5.63 -9.10
CA LEU A 41 9.59 4.61 -9.88
C LEU A 41 8.76 4.23 -11.11
N LYS A 42 9.35 4.37 -12.30
CA LYS A 42 8.73 3.98 -13.56
C LYS A 42 9.44 2.78 -14.15
N SER A 43 8.66 1.86 -14.70
CA SER A 43 9.17 0.76 -15.51
C SER A 43 9.17 1.16 -16.97
N GLY A 44 10.28 0.91 -17.67
CA GLY A 44 10.37 1.09 -19.11
C GLY A 44 11.75 1.58 -19.52
N PHE A 45 12.23 1.03 -20.64
CA PHE A 45 13.53 1.38 -21.22
C PHE A 45 13.41 2.24 -22.48
N SER A 46 12.20 2.68 -22.83
CA SER A 46 11.96 3.34 -24.11
C SER A 46 12.04 4.87 -24.00
N GLY A 47 13.01 5.42 -24.69
CA GLY A 47 12.96 6.80 -25.16
C GLY A 47 13.37 7.89 -24.19
N HIS A 48 14.00 7.56 -23.06
CA HIS A 48 14.51 8.54 -22.13
C HIS A 48 16.04 8.55 -22.12
N ASP A 49 16.64 9.68 -22.41
CA ASP A 49 18.09 9.89 -22.35
C ASP A 49 18.59 10.13 -20.90
N ALA A 50 17.65 10.25 -19.93
CA ALA A 50 17.96 10.54 -18.54
C ALA A 50 17.31 9.51 -17.61
N VAL A 51 18.02 9.16 -16.52
CA VAL A 51 17.54 8.27 -15.46
C VAL A 51 16.49 8.98 -14.58
N PHE A 52 16.61 10.28 -14.44
CA PHE A 52 15.70 11.13 -13.68
C PHE A 52 15.02 12.16 -14.57
N ASP A 53 13.74 12.33 -14.39
CA ASP A 53 12.93 13.34 -15.04
C ASP A 53 11.95 13.95 -14.02
N THR A 54 11.61 15.22 -14.21
CA THR A 54 10.60 15.90 -13.40
C THR A 54 9.33 16.01 -14.23
N GLY A 55 8.36 15.16 -13.93
CA GLY A 55 7.07 15.18 -14.60
C GLY A 55 6.22 16.41 -14.24
N PRO A 56 5.11 16.63 -14.96
CA PRO A 56 4.18 17.74 -14.71
C PRO A 56 3.35 17.58 -13.42
N ARG A 57 3.42 16.42 -12.77
CA ARG A 57 2.67 16.12 -11.54
C ARG A 57 3.51 16.48 -10.32
N ASN A 58 2.91 17.24 -9.39
CA ASN A 58 3.54 17.69 -8.15
C ASN A 58 3.08 16.89 -6.91
N GLY A 59 2.29 15.84 -7.11
CA GLY A 59 1.79 14.98 -6.06
C GLY A 59 1.97 13.51 -6.40
N MET A 60 2.16 12.69 -5.39
CA MET A 60 2.26 11.24 -5.50
C MET A 60 1.54 10.59 -4.32
N HIS A 61 1.20 9.33 -4.46
CA HIS A 61 0.76 8.51 -3.34
C HIS A 61 1.95 8.24 -2.42
N SER A 62 1.69 8.29 -1.12
CA SER A 62 2.64 7.82 -0.11
C SER A 62 2.26 6.40 0.32
N PHE A 63 3.26 5.66 0.78
CA PHE A 63 3.08 4.26 1.13
C PHE A 63 2.49 4.08 2.54
N ASP A 64 2.84 4.95 3.47
CA ASP A 64 2.70 4.74 4.91
C ASP A 64 1.83 5.77 5.64
N ASN A 65 1.17 6.68 4.94
CA ASN A 65 0.40 7.76 5.57
C ASN A 65 -0.98 7.98 4.96
N ALA A 66 -1.69 6.92 4.62
CA ALA A 66 -3.07 7.01 4.19
C ALA A 66 -3.96 7.59 5.30
N THR A 67 -5.05 8.24 4.90
CA THR A 67 -6.05 8.78 5.83
C THR A 67 -7.31 7.95 5.76
N LEU A 68 -7.80 7.51 6.91
CA LEU A 68 -9.08 6.84 7.06
C LEU A 68 -10.00 7.71 7.93
N LEU A 69 -11.23 7.88 7.47
CA LEU A 69 -12.32 8.52 8.22
C LEU A 69 -13.56 7.62 8.15
N ILE A 70 -14.09 7.24 9.29
CA ILE A 70 -15.33 6.48 9.43
C ILE A 70 -16.27 7.31 10.30
N ASP A 71 -17.44 7.66 9.76
CA ASP A 71 -18.49 8.39 10.49
C ASP A 71 -19.46 7.38 11.14
N ASP A 72 -18.93 6.61 12.09
CA ASP A 72 -19.70 5.65 12.88
C ASP A 72 -19.15 5.63 14.32
N PRO A 73 -20.01 5.82 15.35
CA PRO A 73 -19.59 5.87 16.76
C PRO A 73 -19.10 4.51 17.29
N GLU A 74 -19.44 3.39 16.64
CA GLU A 74 -18.99 2.05 17.02
C GLU A 74 -17.65 1.69 16.38
N ALA A 75 -17.12 2.52 15.46
CA ALA A 75 -15.83 2.30 14.85
C ALA A 75 -14.67 2.56 15.84
N THR A 76 -13.71 1.65 15.86
CA THR A 76 -12.45 1.81 16.59
C THR A 76 -11.31 1.93 15.59
N ILE A 77 -10.64 3.08 15.56
CA ILE A 77 -9.55 3.37 14.63
C ILE A 77 -8.24 3.36 15.41
N GLU A 78 -7.75 2.17 15.73
CA GLU A 78 -6.45 1.92 16.37
C GLU A 78 -5.75 0.79 15.62
N ASP A 79 -4.49 0.97 15.25
CA ASP A 79 -3.66 -0.02 14.54
C ASP A 79 -4.33 -0.61 13.28
N VAL A 80 -4.88 0.26 12.43
CA VAL A 80 -5.66 -0.12 11.25
C VAL A 80 -4.76 -0.51 10.10
N ASP A 81 -5.04 -1.66 9.48
CA ASP A 81 -4.43 -2.11 8.25
C ASP A 81 -5.38 -1.93 7.04
N LEU A 82 -4.81 -1.92 5.83
CA LEU A 82 -5.59 -1.88 4.59
C LEU A 82 -6.54 -3.09 4.47
N TYR A 83 -6.16 -4.24 5.02
CA TYR A 83 -6.97 -5.45 5.04
C TYR A 83 -8.27 -5.32 5.83
N ASP A 84 -8.33 -4.39 6.80
CA ASP A 84 -9.52 -4.15 7.64
C ASP A 84 -10.63 -3.38 6.92
N ILE A 85 -10.32 -2.75 5.81
CA ILE A 85 -11.27 -1.88 5.09
C ILE A 85 -12.41 -2.67 4.48
N ALA A 86 -12.12 -3.77 3.81
CA ALA A 86 -13.16 -4.57 3.14
C ALA A 86 -14.18 -5.18 4.12
N PRO A 87 -13.78 -5.89 5.19
CA PRO A 87 -14.74 -6.40 6.17
C PRO A 87 -15.50 -5.28 6.90
N THR A 88 -14.86 -4.12 7.13
CA THR A 88 -15.54 -2.95 7.72
C THR A 88 -16.65 -2.42 6.81
N ILE A 89 -16.41 -2.32 5.51
CA ILE A 89 -17.43 -1.88 4.55
C ILE A 89 -18.61 -2.87 4.53
N LEU A 90 -18.34 -4.17 4.54
CA LEU A 90 -19.39 -5.18 4.54
C LEU A 90 -20.27 -5.10 5.80
N ASP A 91 -19.66 -4.92 6.97
CA ASP A 91 -20.39 -4.73 8.23
C ASP A 91 -21.21 -3.41 8.23
N LEU A 92 -20.64 -2.30 7.73
CA LEU A 92 -21.36 -1.04 7.58
C LEU A 92 -22.58 -1.15 6.63
N MET A 93 -22.50 -2.03 5.65
CA MET A 93 -23.58 -2.28 4.69
C MET A 93 -24.54 -3.38 5.15
N GLU A 94 -24.33 -3.96 6.33
CA GLU A 94 -25.09 -5.10 6.88
C GLU A 94 -25.12 -6.30 5.92
N ILE A 95 -23.99 -6.56 5.23
CA ILE A 95 -23.84 -7.69 4.31
C ILE A 95 -23.18 -8.85 5.05
N ASP A 96 -23.86 -10.00 5.08
CA ASP A 96 -23.29 -11.22 5.62
C ASP A 96 -22.12 -11.73 4.77
N TYR A 97 -21.01 -12.09 5.42
CA TYR A 97 -19.82 -12.64 4.80
C TYR A 97 -19.11 -13.63 5.71
N ASP A 98 -18.30 -14.52 5.15
CA ASP A 98 -17.44 -15.39 5.93
C ASP A 98 -16.17 -14.60 6.35
N ARG A 99 -16.01 -14.39 7.65
CA ARG A 99 -14.86 -13.65 8.21
C ARG A 99 -13.52 -14.34 7.95
N THR A 100 -13.54 -15.63 7.69
CA THR A 100 -12.32 -16.39 7.35
C THR A 100 -11.81 -16.16 5.94
N ASP A 101 -12.61 -15.49 5.09
CA ASP A 101 -12.20 -15.11 3.74
C ASP A 101 -11.32 -13.84 3.71
N PHE A 102 -11.11 -13.19 4.88
CA PHE A 102 -10.38 -11.93 5.00
C PHE A 102 -9.18 -12.06 5.95
N ASP A 103 -8.06 -11.47 5.56
CA ASP A 103 -6.86 -11.36 6.40
C ASP A 103 -7.00 -10.29 7.51
N GLY A 104 -7.89 -9.31 7.29
CA GLY A 104 -8.18 -8.24 8.24
C GLY A 104 -9.48 -8.46 9.02
N ALA A 105 -9.76 -7.56 9.93
CA ALA A 105 -10.95 -7.57 10.77
C ALA A 105 -11.75 -6.26 10.63
N SER A 106 -13.06 -6.35 10.83
CA SER A 106 -13.90 -5.15 10.85
C SER A 106 -13.54 -4.23 12.03
N LEU A 107 -13.47 -2.93 11.75
CA LEU A 107 -13.23 -1.88 12.74
C LEU A 107 -14.48 -1.51 13.56
N LEU A 108 -15.63 -2.07 13.22
CA LEU A 108 -16.85 -1.90 14.02
C LEU A 108 -16.84 -2.84 15.22
N LYS A 109 -17.28 -2.33 16.37
CA LYS A 109 -17.49 -3.17 17.54
C LYS A 109 -18.57 -4.20 17.23
N GLN A 110 -18.24 -5.43 17.44
CA GLN A 110 -19.23 -6.50 17.35
C GLN A 110 -20.15 -6.42 18.58
N ALA A 111 -21.46 -6.38 18.32
CA ALA A 111 -22.48 -6.43 19.36
C ALA A 111 -22.50 -7.82 20.04
#